data_ddc01512675c4c6dc6d830a2141c5a4c
#
_entry.id   ddc01512675c4c6dc6d830a2141c5a4c
#
_cell.length_a   1.000
_cell.length_b   1.000
_cell.length_c   1.000
_cell.angle_alpha   90.00
_cell.angle_beta   90.00
_cell.angle_gamma   90.00
#
_symmetry.space_group_name_H-M   'P 1'
#
loop_
_entity.id
_entity.type
_entity.pdbx_description
1 polymer ?
#
loop_
_entity_poly.entity_id
_entity_poly.type
_entity_poly.pdbx_seq_one_letter_code
_entity_poly.pdbx_strand_id
1 'polypeptide(L)'
;MGHLGALLFLLGGLGALAQICEITEVDSTLVERLGQRLLPWMDRLSPEQLNPSIYVGLRLSRLQAGAKEAHYLHSLKLSYQQSLLRPSSSKDGNDSEAKPSMGQLALYLLALRANCEFVGGRKGDRLVSQLKRFLEDEKAAIDTMAMAGLAFSCLELSNLNPSQRDRISLALRRVQEKILKAQTPEGYFGNVYSTPLALQLLTGSLSPTVELGMACLKAKAALQASLQHKTFQNPLMISQLLPVLNQKSYVDLISPDCQAPRALLEPAPETPPQAQVPEFIDVVLKVSGVSPSYTHSVSVPAGSSLEDVLKNAQEHGRFRFRTQASLSGPFLTSVLGKKAGEREFWQVLQAPDTPLQQGIADYRPKDGETIELRLVSW
;
A
#
# COMPACT_ATOMS: atom_id res chain seq x y z
N MET A 1 30.82 -33.16 26.92
CA MET A 1 30.83 -31.71 26.52
C MET A 1 30.46 -31.44 25.06
N GLY A 2 30.14 -32.46 24.24
CA GLY A 2 29.83 -32.28 22.81
C GLY A 2 28.40 -31.83 22.48
N HIS A 3 27.42 -32.08 23.33
CA HIS A 3 26.02 -31.78 23.02
C HIS A 3 25.63 -30.30 23.23
N LEU A 4 26.29 -29.60 24.13
CA LEU A 4 26.01 -28.16 24.35
C LEU A 4 26.51 -27.28 23.21
N GLY A 5 27.65 -27.62 22.59
CA GLY A 5 28.21 -26.92 21.45
C GLY A 5 27.35 -27.05 20.20
N ALA A 6 26.79 -28.24 19.94
CA ALA A 6 25.90 -28.50 18.82
C ALA A 6 24.56 -27.75 18.94
N LEU A 7 24.03 -27.62 20.17
CA LEU A 7 22.79 -26.88 20.45
C LEU A 7 22.99 -25.36 20.25
N LEU A 8 24.13 -24.81 20.65
CA LEU A 8 24.47 -23.40 20.47
C LEU A 8 24.71 -23.07 18.99
N PHE A 9 25.30 -23.99 18.20
CA PHE A 9 25.43 -23.82 16.75
C PHE A 9 24.09 -23.87 16.02
N LEU A 10 23.16 -24.74 16.44
CA LEU A 10 21.81 -24.81 15.87
C LEU A 10 20.99 -23.58 16.21
N LEU A 11 21.07 -23.05 17.43
CA LEU A 11 20.38 -21.83 17.84
C LEU A 11 20.95 -20.59 17.15
N GLY A 12 22.28 -20.52 16.96
CA GLY A 12 22.92 -19.45 16.20
C GLY A 12 22.55 -19.48 14.70
N GLY A 13 22.42 -20.67 14.12
CA GLY A 13 22.00 -20.84 12.72
C GLY A 13 20.55 -20.46 12.47
N LEU A 14 19.65 -20.73 13.39
CA LEU A 14 18.23 -20.34 13.30
C LEU A 14 18.04 -18.83 13.45
N GLY A 15 18.79 -18.17 14.33
CA GLY A 15 18.78 -16.71 14.47
C GLY A 15 19.30 -16.00 13.21
N ALA A 16 20.35 -16.54 12.57
CA ALA A 16 20.88 -16.00 11.32
C ALA A 16 19.89 -16.12 10.15
N LEU A 17 19.08 -17.18 10.08
CA LEU A 17 18.07 -17.37 9.06
C LEU A 17 16.89 -16.38 9.19
N ALA A 18 16.51 -16.01 10.41
CA ALA A 18 15.44 -15.01 10.63
C ALA A 18 15.86 -13.61 10.14
N GLN A 19 17.13 -13.23 10.27
CA GLN A 19 17.67 -11.94 9.82
C GLN A 19 17.89 -11.83 8.30
N ILE A 20 17.84 -12.95 7.57
CA ILE A 20 18.08 -12.94 6.11
C ILE A 20 17.04 -12.10 5.35
N CYS A 21 15.79 -12.05 5.82
CA CYS A 21 14.72 -11.27 5.19
C CYS A 21 14.77 -9.76 5.53
N GLU A 22 15.58 -9.35 6.50
CA GLU A 22 15.71 -7.95 6.91
C GLU A 22 16.66 -7.17 5.99
N ILE A 23 16.34 -5.90 5.68
CA ILE A 23 17.23 -4.99 4.95
C ILE A 23 18.11 -4.28 5.98
N THR A 24 19.38 -4.67 6.09
CA THR A 24 20.29 -4.21 7.14
C THR A 24 21.05 -2.93 6.82
N GLU A 25 21.22 -2.61 5.54
CA GLU A 25 22.02 -1.45 5.09
C GLU A 25 21.11 -0.44 4.38
N VAL A 26 20.52 0.48 5.14
CA VAL A 26 19.73 1.57 4.58
C VAL A 26 20.31 2.91 5.03
N ASP A 27 20.54 3.79 4.09
CA ASP A 27 20.95 5.16 4.34
C ASP A 27 19.82 5.91 5.08
N SER A 28 20.13 6.41 6.28
CA SER A 28 19.19 7.17 7.11
C SER A 28 18.68 8.42 6.38
N THR A 29 19.48 9.04 5.54
CA THR A 29 19.09 10.23 4.75
C THR A 29 18.07 9.87 3.67
N LEU A 30 18.12 8.64 3.14
CA LEU A 30 17.10 8.14 2.22
C LEU A 30 15.78 7.93 2.94
N VAL A 31 15.80 7.31 4.12
CA VAL A 31 14.61 7.08 4.94
C VAL A 31 13.93 8.40 5.29
N GLU A 32 14.70 9.40 5.72
CA GLU A 32 14.19 10.73 6.05
C GLU A 32 13.55 11.42 4.84
N ARG A 33 14.24 11.44 3.69
CA ARG A 33 13.71 12.01 2.43
C ARG A 33 12.42 11.33 1.98
N LEU A 34 12.32 10.02 2.14
CA LEU A 34 11.09 9.29 1.84
C LEU A 34 9.99 9.65 2.83
N GLY A 35 10.31 9.77 4.12
CA GLY A 35 9.36 10.19 5.15
C GLY A 35 8.82 11.62 4.93
N GLN A 36 9.69 12.58 4.57
CA GLN A 36 9.29 13.95 4.24
C GLN A 36 8.23 14.01 3.13
N ARG A 37 8.24 13.09 2.19
CA ARG A 37 7.25 13.00 1.12
C ARG A 37 5.85 12.60 1.62
N LEU A 38 5.73 12.08 2.84
CA LEU A 38 4.45 11.74 3.46
C LEU A 38 3.81 12.93 4.19
N LEU A 39 4.58 13.97 4.56
CA LEU A 39 4.07 15.11 5.32
C LEU A 39 2.89 15.83 4.65
N PRO A 40 2.90 16.13 3.34
CA PRO A 40 1.76 16.76 2.67
C PRO A 40 0.49 15.90 2.70
N TRP A 41 0.64 14.57 2.84
CA TRP A 41 -0.49 13.66 2.93
C TRP A 41 -1.17 13.69 4.30
N MET A 42 -0.45 14.09 5.35
CA MET A 42 -1.02 14.29 6.68
C MET A 42 -2.01 15.47 6.75
N ASP A 43 -2.00 16.35 5.77
CA ASP A 43 -2.94 17.46 5.66
C ASP A 43 -4.18 17.12 4.83
N ARG A 44 -4.21 15.93 4.19
CA ARG A 44 -5.32 15.44 3.35
C ARG A 44 -6.31 14.67 4.21
N LEU A 45 -7.28 15.39 4.78
CA LEU A 45 -8.23 14.85 5.76
C LEU A 45 -9.60 14.49 5.17
N SER A 46 -9.82 14.68 3.85
CA SER A 46 -11.07 14.26 3.22
C SER A 46 -11.21 12.74 3.21
N PRO A 47 -12.40 12.16 3.40
CA PRO A 47 -12.61 10.72 3.48
C PRO A 47 -12.05 9.93 2.29
N GLU A 48 -12.04 10.54 1.11
CA GLU A 48 -11.57 9.93 -0.14
C GLU A 48 -10.04 9.86 -0.22
N GLN A 49 -9.34 10.76 0.47
CA GLN A 49 -7.88 10.87 0.46
C GLN A 49 -7.22 10.22 1.67
N LEU A 50 -8.00 9.91 2.70
CA LEU A 50 -7.50 9.26 3.90
C LEU A 50 -7.05 7.82 3.59
N ASN A 51 -5.80 7.50 3.94
CA ASN A 51 -5.26 6.17 3.80
C ASN A 51 -4.47 5.76 5.06
N PRO A 52 -4.89 4.69 5.75
CA PRO A 52 -4.24 4.28 6.99
C PRO A 52 -2.76 3.92 6.83
N SER A 53 -2.29 3.57 5.61
CA SER A 53 -0.88 3.22 5.38
C SER A 53 0.08 4.37 5.68
N ILE A 54 -0.36 5.62 5.44
CA ILE A 54 0.44 6.82 5.75
C ILE A 54 0.73 6.89 7.24
N TYR A 55 -0.31 6.74 8.06
CA TYR A 55 -0.18 6.76 9.52
C TYR A 55 0.67 5.59 10.04
N VAL A 56 0.39 4.36 9.58
CA VAL A 56 1.09 3.16 10.01
C VAL A 56 2.57 3.18 9.58
N GLY A 57 2.86 3.62 8.35
CA GLY A 57 4.22 3.74 7.85
C GLY A 57 5.07 4.71 8.68
N LEU A 58 4.52 5.86 9.06
CA LEU A 58 5.20 6.80 9.96
C LEU A 58 5.37 6.21 11.37
N ARG A 59 4.35 5.57 11.91
CA ARG A 59 4.42 4.94 13.26
C ARG A 59 5.49 3.87 13.37
N LEU A 60 5.73 3.10 12.33
CA LEU A 60 6.76 2.05 12.29
C LEU A 60 8.13 2.56 11.84
N SER A 61 8.20 3.76 11.32
CA SER A 61 9.47 4.44 11.12
C SER A 61 9.92 5.13 12.42
N ARG A 62 11.15 5.58 12.47
CA ARG A 62 11.67 6.42 13.57
C ARG A 62 11.24 7.89 13.45
N LEU A 63 10.33 8.18 12.53
CA LEU A 63 9.91 9.52 12.14
C LEU A 63 8.53 9.83 12.74
N GLN A 64 8.22 11.11 12.95
CA GLN A 64 6.90 11.55 13.39
C GLN A 64 6.53 12.88 12.72
N ALA A 65 5.23 13.04 12.43
CA ALA A 65 4.68 14.28 11.87
C ALA A 65 4.07 15.20 12.95
N GLY A 66 4.43 15.02 14.21
CA GLY A 66 3.96 15.84 15.32
C GLY A 66 2.45 15.79 15.53
N ALA A 67 1.83 16.93 15.82
CA ALA A 67 0.39 17.03 16.09
C ALA A 67 -0.50 16.59 14.90
N LYS A 68 0.02 16.62 13.67
CA LYS A 68 -0.73 16.20 12.47
C LYS A 68 -1.12 14.72 12.52
N GLU A 69 -0.32 13.86 13.17
CA GLU A 69 -0.65 12.43 13.31
C GLU A 69 -1.94 12.20 14.10
N ALA A 70 -2.15 12.96 15.19
CA ALA A 70 -3.37 12.84 15.99
C ALA A 70 -4.61 13.28 15.21
N HIS A 71 -4.52 14.35 14.45
CA HIS A 71 -5.62 14.84 13.60
C HIS A 71 -5.93 13.85 12.48
N TYR A 72 -4.90 13.32 11.83
CA TYR A 72 -5.05 12.33 10.77
C TYR A 72 -5.73 11.05 11.27
N LEU A 73 -5.28 10.52 12.42
CA LEU A 73 -5.89 9.35 13.05
C LEU A 73 -7.35 9.62 13.44
N HIS A 74 -7.66 10.80 13.98
CA HIS A 74 -9.04 11.15 14.31
C HIS A 74 -9.94 11.14 13.08
N SER A 75 -9.49 11.73 11.97
CA SER A 75 -10.21 11.74 10.69
C SER A 75 -10.37 10.33 10.12
N LEU A 76 -9.36 9.47 10.22
CA LEU A 76 -9.46 8.05 9.86
C LEU A 76 -10.57 7.34 10.65
N LYS A 77 -10.61 7.54 11.97
CA LYS A 77 -11.64 6.93 12.83
C LYS A 77 -13.05 7.36 12.44
N LEU A 78 -13.25 8.65 12.19
CA LEU A 78 -14.56 9.18 11.77
C LEU A 78 -14.99 8.59 10.42
N SER A 79 -14.10 8.60 9.44
CA SER A 79 -14.37 8.05 8.10
C SER A 79 -14.76 6.57 8.14
N TYR A 80 -14.00 5.74 8.87
CA TYR A 80 -14.30 4.32 8.98
C TYR A 80 -15.54 4.02 9.82
N GLN A 81 -15.81 4.79 10.88
CA GLN A 81 -17.06 4.65 11.64
C GLN A 81 -18.27 4.93 10.77
N GLN A 82 -18.24 5.95 9.93
CA GLN A 82 -19.31 6.24 8.97
C GLN A 82 -19.49 5.10 7.96
N SER A 83 -18.40 4.56 7.42
CA SER A 83 -18.45 3.45 6.45
C SER A 83 -19.00 2.14 7.05
N LEU A 84 -18.69 1.87 8.33
CA LEU A 84 -19.15 0.66 9.03
C LEU A 84 -20.57 0.77 9.57
N LEU A 85 -21.09 2.00 9.80
CA LEU A 85 -22.43 2.24 10.33
C LEU A 85 -23.49 2.34 9.23
N ARG A 86 -23.10 2.54 7.97
CA ARG A 86 -24.06 2.56 6.85
C ARG A 86 -24.73 1.19 6.71
N PRO A 87 -26.07 1.09 6.80
CA PRO A 87 -26.78 -0.14 6.54
C PRO A 87 -26.59 -0.54 5.07
N SER A 88 -26.43 -1.83 4.81
CA SER A 88 -26.33 -2.40 3.45
C SER A 88 -27.68 -2.44 2.72
N SER A 89 -28.49 -1.41 2.84
CA SER A 89 -29.81 -1.31 2.24
C SER A 89 -29.83 -0.25 1.15
N SER A 90 -29.31 -0.61 -0.03
CA SER A 90 -29.85 -0.02 -1.25
C SER A 90 -29.82 -1.10 -2.34
N LYS A 91 -31.02 -1.56 -2.71
CA LYS A 91 -31.27 -2.42 -3.86
C LYS A 91 -31.16 -1.67 -5.20
N ASP A 92 -30.77 -0.42 -5.17
CA ASP A 92 -30.65 0.42 -6.35
C ASP A 92 -29.21 0.42 -6.84
N GLY A 93 -29.00 -0.18 -8.00
CA GLY A 93 -27.71 -0.51 -8.61
C GLY A 93 -26.86 0.68 -9.11
N ASN A 94 -26.91 1.84 -8.47
CA ASN A 94 -26.19 3.03 -8.93
C ASN A 94 -25.32 3.72 -7.87
N ASP A 95 -25.22 3.20 -6.65
CA ASP A 95 -24.31 3.74 -5.63
C ASP A 95 -22.97 3.00 -5.64
N SER A 96 -22.03 3.50 -6.43
CA SER A 96 -20.61 3.09 -6.41
C SER A 96 -19.81 3.76 -5.29
N GLU A 97 -20.43 4.06 -4.15
CA GLU A 97 -19.67 4.33 -2.93
C GLU A 97 -19.10 3.00 -2.41
N ALA A 98 -17.89 2.71 -2.84
CA ALA A 98 -17.23 1.44 -2.64
C ALA A 98 -17.04 1.18 -1.13
N LYS A 99 -17.54 0.03 -0.67
CA LYS A 99 -17.17 -0.52 0.65
C LYS A 99 -15.65 -0.60 0.72
N PRO A 100 -15.02 -0.30 1.88
CA PRO A 100 -13.58 -0.41 2.01
C PRO A 100 -13.11 -1.79 1.59
N SER A 101 -12.05 -1.83 0.78
CA SER A 101 -11.44 -3.09 0.37
C SER A 101 -10.85 -3.83 1.57
N MET A 102 -10.60 -5.13 1.41
CA MET A 102 -9.97 -5.93 2.46
C MET A 102 -8.63 -5.32 2.94
N GLY A 103 -7.79 -4.90 2.01
CA GLY A 103 -6.51 -4.26 2.33
C GLY A 103 -6.71 -2.99 3.16
N GLN A 104 -7.71 -2.18 2.85
CA GLN A 104 -8.05 -0.99 3.63
C GLN A 104 -8.55 -1.32 5.03
N LEU A 105 -9.38 -2.36 5.19
CA LEU A 105 -9.82 -2.83 6.51
C LEU A 105 -8.65 -3.34 7.34
N ALA A 106 -7.74 -4.11 6.75
CA ALA A 106 -6.54 -4.59 7.41
C ALA A 106 -5.65 -3.43 7.86
N LEU A 107 -5.41 -2.44 6.99
CA LEU A 107 -4.65 -1.23 7.32
C LEU A 107 -5.30 -0.41 8.43
N TYR A 108 -6.62 -0.30 8.45
CA TYR A 108 -7.32 0.41 9.51
C TYR A 108 -7.15 -0.26 10.87
N LEU A 109 -7.25 -1.61 10.92
CA LEU A 109 -6.95 -2.38 12.12
C LEU A 109 -5.52 -2.11 12.63
N LEU A 110 -4.55 -2.11 11.70
CA LEU A 110 -3.16 -1.82 12.01
C LEU A 110 -2.97 -0.39 12.51
N ALA A 111 -3.68 0.60 11.95
CA ALA A 111 -3.63 1.98 12.41
C ALA A 111 -4.16 2.14 13.84
N LEU A 112 -5.22 1.44 14.22
CA LEU A 112 -5.71 1.41 15.60
C LEU A 112 -4.68 0.80 16.54
N ARG A 113 -4.05 -0.32 16.16
CA ARG A 113 -2.97 -0.94 16.93
C ARG A 113 -1.76 -0.03 17.07
N ALA A 114 -1.38 0.67 15.99
CA ALA A 114 -0.28 1.64 16.02
C ALA A 114 -0.50 2.80 17.00
N ASN A 115 -1.76 3.07 17.37
CA ASN A 115 -2.13 4.04 18.39
C ASN A 115 -2.33 3.39 19.78
N CYS A 116 -1.82 2.18 19.99
CA CYS A 116 -1.98 1.42 21.25
C CYS A 116 -3.45 1.11 21.63
N GLU A 117 -4.37 1.19 20.68
CA GLU A 117 -5.79 0.92 20.94
C GLU A 117 -6.05 -0.58 20.95
N PHE A 118 -6.88 -1.01 21.89
CA PHE A 118 -7.35 -2.37 21.96
C PHE A 118 -8.42 -2.60 20.86
N VAL A 119 -8.13 -3.55 19.97
CA VAL A 119 -9.09 -3.97 18.94
C VAL A 119 -9.89 -5.15 19.47
N GLY A 120 -10.89 -4.88 20.29
CA GLY A 120 -11.76 -5.89 20.90
C GLY A 120 -13.23 -5.45 20.93
N GLY A 121 -14.11 -6.36 21.38
CA GLY A 121 -15.54 -6.14 21.44
C GLY A 121 -16.25 -6.27 20.08
N ARG A 122 -17.55 -6.06 20.06
CA ARG A 122 -18.42 -6.33 18.88
C ARG A 122 -17.97 -5.67 17.57
N LYS A 123 -17.31 -4.51 17.62
CA LYS A 123 -16.80 -3.80 16.42
C LYS A 123 -15.54 -4.46 15.89
N GLY A 124 -14.59 -4.81 16.77
CA GLY A 124 -13.39 -5.53 16.41
C GLY A 124 -13.69 -6.92 15.87
N ASP A 125 -14.61 -7.67 16.51
CA ASP A 125 -15.02 -9.00 16.07
C ASP A 125 -15.65 -8.98 14.67
N ARG A 126 -16.39 -7.91 14.34
CA ARG A 126 -16.97 -7.74 13.01
C ARG A 126 -15.90 -7.50 11.95
N LEU A 127 -14.91 -6.65 12.24
CA LEU A 127 -13.78 -6.40 11.36
C LEU A 127 -12.95 -7.67 11.13
N VAL A 128 -12.62 -8.38 12.20
CA VAL A 128 -11.88 -9.65 12.15
C VAL A 128 -12.65 -10.69 11.32
N SER A 129 -13.96 -10.79 11.51
CA SER A 129 -14.80 -11.74 10.75
C SER A 129 -14.88 -11.40 9.28
N GLN A 130 -14.91 -10.12 8.93
CA GLN A 130 -14.85 -9.67 7.54
C GLN A 130 -13.49 -10.02 6.91
N LEU A 131 -12.39 -9.68 7.57
CA LEU A 131 -11.05 -10.01 7.09
C LEU A 131 -10.83 -11.51 6.92
N LYS A 132 -11.36 -12.34 7.83
CA LYS A 132 -11.24 -13.79 7.76
C LYS A 132 -11.82 -14.39 6.48
N ARG A 133 -12.97 -13.89 6.02
CA ARG A 133 -13.58 -14.34 4.76
C ARG A 133 -12.67 -14.12 3.55
N PHE A 134 -11.80 -13.15 3.63
CA PHE A 134 -10.89 -12.78 2.54
C PHE A 134 -9.58 -13.55 2.55
N LEU A 135 -9.09 -14.04 3.69
CA LEU A 135 -7.94 -14.95 3.71
C LEU A 135 -8.22 -16.26 2.96
N GLU A 136 -9.49 -16.62 2.86
CA GLU A 136 -9.97 -17.79 2.13
C GLU A 136 -10.16 -17.51 0.63
N ASP A 137 -10.08 -16.23 0.19
CA ASP A 137 -10.21 -15.84 -1.21
C ASP A 137 -8.91 -16.15 -1.98
N GLU A 138 -9.00 -17.15 -2.86
CA GLU A 138 -7.85 -17.59 -3.67
C GLU A 138 -7.43 -16.60 -4.76
N LYS A 139 -8.28 -15.62 -5.09
CA LYS A 139 -8.06 -14.67 -6.18
C LYS A 139 -7.49 -13.31 -5.74
N ALA A 140 -7.24 -13.12 -4.45
CA ALA A 140 -6.70 -11.86 -3.95
C ALA A 140 -5.29 -11.57 -4.50
N ALA A 141 -4.99 -10.30 -4.79
CA ALA A 141 -3.66 -9.86 -5.20
C ALA A 141 -2.63 -10.04 -4.07
N ILE A 142 -1.35 -10.19 -4.42
CA ILE A 142 -0.26 -10.49 -3.47
C ILE A 142 -0.15 -9.43 -2.37
N ASP A 143 -0.24 -8.14 -2.70
CA ASP A 143 -0.23 -7.04 -1.74
C ASP A 143 -1.37 -7.13 -0.72
N THR A 144 -2.57 -7.43 -1.22
CA THR A 144 -3.77 -7.57 -0.40
C THR A 144 -3.68 -8.79 0.53
N MET A 145 -3.18 -9.92 0.02
CA MET A 145 -2.94 -11.11 0.83
C MET A 145 -1.87 -10.86 1.90
N ALA A 146 -0.76 -10.21 1.54
CA ALA A 146 0.30 -9.89 2.48
C ALA A 146 -0.19 -8.94 3.58
N MET A 147 -0.96 -7.90 3.22
CA MET A 147 -1.55 -6.96 4.16
C MET A 147 -2.53 -7.63 5.13
N ALA A 148 -3.43 -8.48 4.63
CA ALA A 148 -4.34 -9.25 5.46
C ALA A 148 -3.57 -10.22 6.38
N GLY A 149 -2.55 -10.89 5.87
CA GLY A 149 -1.67 -11.76 6.65
C GLY A 149 -1.00 -11.01 7.79
N LEU A 150 -0.43 -9.84 7.54
CA LEU A 150 0.19 -9.00 8.57
C LEU A 150 -0.80 -8.57 9.65
N ALA A 151 -2.02 -8.16 9.28
CA ALA A 151 -3.07 -7.82 10.24
C ALA A 151 -3.44 -9.02 11.12
N PHE A 152 -3.53 -10.22 10.55
CA PHE A 152 -3.82 -11.45 11.30
C PHE A 152 -2.66 -11.87 12.19
N SER A 153 -1.42 -11.74 11.75
CA SER A 153 -0.25 -11.99 12.59
C SER A 153 -0.26 -11.07 13.82
N CYS A 154 -0.61 -9.80 13.65
CA CYS A 154 -0.83 -8.88 14.76
C CYS A 154 -1.92 -9.35 15.73
N LEU A 155 -3.04 -9.85 15.21
CA LEU A 155 -4.16 -10.31 16.03
C LEU A 155 -3.86 -11.64 16.74
N GLU A 156 -3.15 -12.55 16.09
CA GLU A 156 -2.74 -13.85 16.67
C GLU A 156 -1.92 -13.67 17.94
N LEU A 157 -1.00 -12.71 17.93
CA LEU A 157 -0.19 -12.36 19.08
C LEU A 157 -0.96 -11.59 20.17
N SER A 158 -2.17 -11.08 19.87
CA SER A 158 -2.98 -10.24 20.77
C SER A 158 -4.05 -11.00 21.56
N ASN A 159 -3.86 -12.26 21.96
CA ASN A 159 -4.78 -13.07 22.79
C ASN A 159 -6.05 -13.56 22.08
N LEU A 160 -5.91 -14.25 20.96
CA LEU A 160 -7.02 -14.97 20.34
C LEU A 160 -7.34 -16.27 21.11
N ASN A 161 -8.63 -16.66 21.06
CA ASN A 161 -9.08 -17.99 21.49
C ASN A 161 -8.25 -19.07 20.77
N PRO A 162 -7.78 -20.14 21.44
CA PRO A 162 -6.93 -21.19 20.86
C PRO A 162 -7.49 -21.77 19.54
N SER A 163 -8.79 -22.04 19.47
CA SER A 163 -9.43 -22.58 18.25
C SER A 163 -9.41 -21.60 17.07
N GLN A 164 -9.40 -20.30 17.32
CA GLN A 164 -9.27 -19.27 16.29
C GLN A 164 -7.81 -19.13 15.87
N ARG A 165 -6.88 -19.25 16.80
CA ARG A 165 -5.43 -19.19 16.56
C ARG A 165 -5.00 -20.26 15.55
N ASP A 166 -5.38 -21.52 15.76
CA ASP A 166 -5.03 -22.63 14.87
C ASP A 166 -5.53 -22.41 13.42
N ARG A 167 -6.75 -21.91 13.28
CA ARG A 167 -7.31 -21.61 11.97
C ARG A 167 -6.58 -20.45 11.27
N ILE A 168 -6.20 -19.43 12.02
CA ILE A 168 -5.46 -18.27 11.51
C ILE A 168 -4.04 -18.71 11.13
N SER A 169 -3.36 -19.47 11.97
CA SER A 169 -2.03 -20.02 11.66
C SER A 169 -2.02 -20.87 10.39
N LEU A 170 -3.07 -21.68 10.16
CA LEU A 170 -3.19 -22.45 8.93
C LEU A 170 -3.42 -21.54 7.71
N ALA A 171 -4.27 -20.52 7.82
CA ALA A 171 -4.50 -19.57 6.75
C ALA A 171 -3.23 -18.75 6.43
N LEU A 172 -2.49 -18.32 7.45
CA LEU A 172 -1.23 -17.60 7.28
C LEU A 172 -0.18 -18.44 6.54
N ARG A 173 -0.03 -19.72 6.86
CA ARG A 173 0.88 -20.62 6.13
C ARG A 173 0.51 -20.69 4.64
N ARG A 174 -0.78 -20.84 4.31
CA ARG A 174 -1.24 -20.86 2.92
C ARG A 174 -0.93 -19.54 2.18
N VAL A 175 -1.12 -18.40 2.85
CA VAL A 175 -0.79 -17.10 2.29
C VAL A 175 0.72 -16.98 2.05
N GLN A 176 1.56 -17.40 2.99
CA GLN A 176 3.02 -17.39 2.85
C GLN A 176 3.47 -18.28 1.68
N GLU A 177 2.92 -19.49 1.55
CA GLU A 177 3.21 -20.38 0.43
C GLU A 177 2.82 -19.78 -0.93
N LYS A 178 1.67 -19.10 -1.01
CA LYS A 178 1.24 -18.41 -2.23
C LYS A 178 2.16 -17.26 -2.59
N ILE A 179 2.57 -16.47 -1.60
CA ILE A 179 3.52 -15.36 -1.80
C ILE A 179 4.86 -15.89 -2.31
N LEU A 180 5.39 -16.97 -1.72
CA LEU A 180 6.64 -17.60 -2.19
C LEU A 180 6.53 -18.07 -3.63
N LYS A 181 5.42 -18.73 -4.00
CA LYS A 181 5.17 -19.20 -5.38
C LYS A 181 5.00 -18.07 -6.39
N ALA A 182 4.64 -16.86 -5.94
CA ALA A 182 4.49 -15.68 -6.78
C ALA A 182 5.79 -14.89 -6.97
N GLN A 183 6.94 -15.44 -6.55
CA GLN A 183 8.22 -14.78 -6.78
C GLN A 183 8.58 -14.77 -8.27
N THR A 184 8.86 -13.59 -8.81
CA THR A 184 9.26 -13.40 -10.19
C THR A 184 10.73 -13.78 -10.41
N PRO A 185 11.18 -13.98 -11.66
CA PRO A 185 12.60 -14.22 -11.97
C PRO A 185 13.51 -13.11 -11.46
N GLU A 186 13.05 -11.85 -11.47
CA GLU A 186 13.78 -10.67 -10.99
C GLU A 186 13.89 -10.64 -9.46
N GLY A 187 13.07 -11.44 -8.76
CA GLY A 187 13.08 -11.56 -7.30
C GLY A 187 11.90 -10.90 -6.59
N TYR A 188 11.01 -10.18 -7.27
CA TYR A 188 9.85 -9.55 -6.64
C TYR A 188 8.79 -10.59 -6.23
N PHE A 189 8.10 -10.35 -5.14
CA PHE A 189 6.88 -11.11 -4.79
C PHE A 189 5.66 -10.43 -5.43
N GLY A 190 5.18 -11.01 -6.54
CA GLY A 190 4.16 -10.43 -7.39
C GLY A 190 4.73 -9.29 -8.24
N ASN A 191 4.98 -8.14 -7.63
CA ASN A 191 5.61 -6.98 -8.28
C ASN A 191 6.47 -6.18 -7.28
N VAL A 192 7.12 -5.11 -7.77
CA VAL A 192 7.99 -4.26 -6.95
C VAL A 192 7.26 -3.64 -5.75
N TYR A 193 5.97 -3.33 -5.89
CA TYR A 193 5.18 -2.63 -4.87
C TYR A 193 4.60 -3.58 -3.81
N SER A 194 4.28 -4.82 -4.17
CA SER A 194 3.82 -5.84 -3.21
C SER A 194 4.97 -6.45 -2.40
N THR A 195 6.20 -6.37 -2.89
CA THR A 195 7.40 -6.96 -2.27
C THR A 195 7.67 -6.46 -0.85
N PRO A 196 7.54 -5.15 -0.50
CA PRO A 196 7.73 -4.70 0.88
C PRO A 196 6.78 -5.35 1.89
N LEU A 197 5.49 -5.51 1.53
CA LEU A 197 4.51 -6.16 2.40
C LEU A 197 4.77 -7.65 2.53
N ALA A 198 5.12 -8.30 1.43
CA ALA A 198 5.48 -9.72 1.41
C ALA A 198 6.70 -10.01 2.29
N LEU A 199 7.76 -9.20 2.19
CA LEU A 199 8.94 -9.32 3.05
C LEU A 199 8.59 -9.20 4.53
N GLN A 200 7.77 -8.22 4.91
CA GLN A 200 7.33 -8.05 6.30
C GLN A 200 6.60 -9.29 6.83
N LEU A 201 5.71 -9.90 6.03
CA LEU A 201 4.97 -11.09 6.43
C LEU A 201 5.88 -12.33 6.52
N LEU A 202 6.83 -12.46 5.58
CA LEU A 202 7.74 -13.61 5.53
C LEU A 202 8.81 -13.54 6.63
N THR A 203 9.25 -12.35 7.03
CA THR A 203 10.19 -12.15 8.15
C THR A 203 9.62 -12.67 9.47
N GLY A 204 8.31 -12.51 9.69
CA GLY A 204 7.61 -13.03 10.88
C GLY A 204 7.27 -14.53 10.82
N SER A 205 7.76 -15.29 9.84
CA SER A 205 7.45 -16.72 9.70
C SER A 205 8.07 -17.55 10.84
N LEU A 206 7.24 -18.37 11.46
CA LEU A 206 7.64 -19.24 12.56
C LEU A 206 8.53 -20.44 12.15
N SER A 207 8.68 -20.69 10.85
CA SER A 207 9.43 -21.84 10.31
C SER A 207 10.40 -21.38 9.22
N PRO A 208 11.58 -20.87 9.57
CA PRO A 208 12.58 -20.47 8.58
C PRO A 208 13.08 -21.72 7.84
N THR A 209 12.94 -21.69 6.49
CA THR A 209 13.48 -22.70 5.59
C THR A 209 14.58 -22.11 4.73
N VAL A 210 15.46 -22.96 4.18
CA VAL A 210 16.50 -22.51 3.25
C VAL A 210 15.87 -21.86 2.01
N GLU A 211 14.74 -22.41 1.52
CA GLU A 211 13.99 -21.87 0.40
C GLU A 211 13.48 -20.44 0.68
N LEU A 212 12.88 -20.23 1.85
CA LEU A 212 12.45 -18.92 2.30
C LEU A 212 13.64 -17.94 2.35
N GLY A 213 14.77 -18.36 2.92
CA GLY A 213 15.97 -17.52 3.00
C GLY A 213 16.47 -17.10 1.62
N MET A 214 16.54 -18.02 0.66
CA MET A 214 16.95 -17.72 -0.72
C MET A 214 15.97 -16.78 -1.43
N ALA A 215 14.67 -16.99 -1.23
CA ALA A 215 13.63 -16.11 -1.79
C ALA A 215 13.75 -14.68 -1.22
N CYS A 216 13.96 -14.55 0.08
CA CYS A 216 14.18 -13.24 0.72
C CYS A 216 15.45 -12.54 0.22
N LEU A 217 16.56 -13.25 0.04
CA LEU A 217 17.79 -12.67 -0.51
C LEU A 217 17.58 -12.06 -1.90
N LYS A 218 16.90 -12.81 -2.79
CA LYS A 218 16.55 -12.30 -4.12
C LYS A 218 15.64 -11.05 -4.03
N ALA A 219 14.62 -11.09 -3.18
CA ALA A 219 13.69 -9.98 -3.02
C ALA A 219 14.37 -8.72 -2.45
N LYS A 220 15.30 -8.87 -1.51
CA LYS A 220 16.13 -7.76 -1.00
C LYS A 220 16.96 -7.12 -2.11
N ALA A 221 17.68 -7.92 -2.89
CA ALA A 221 18.50 -7.42 -3.98
C ALA A 221 17.65 -6.67 -5.03
N ALA A 222 16.50 -7.22 -5.41
CA ALA A 222 15.56 -6.58 -6.33
C ALA A 222 15.02 -5.25 -5.77
N LEU A 223 14.67 -5.21 -4.49
CA LEU A 223 14.17 -4.02 -3.84
C LEU A 223 15.25 -2.92 -3.72
N GLN A 224 16.49 -3.29 -3.37
CA GLN A 224 17.61 -2.37 -3.33
C GLN A 224 17.91 -1.76 -4.71
N ALA A 225 17.90 -2.56 -5.77
CA ALA A 225 18.02 -2.06 -7.14
C ALA A 225 16.89 -1.06 -7.49
N SER A 226 15.65 -1.36 -7.12
CA SER A 226 14.50 -0.46 -7.34
C SER A 226 14.63 0.87 -6.60
N LEU A 227 15.21 0.88 -5.41
CA LEU A 227 15.49 2.10 -4.65
C LEU A 227 16.52 2.98 -5.37
N GLN A 228 17.58 2.38 -5.94
CA GLN A 228 18.57 3.10 -6.73
C GLN A 228 17.96 3.74 -7.98
N HIS A 229 17.02 3.06 -8.63
CA HIS A 229 16.29 3.57 -9.80
C HIS A 229 15.13 4.51 -9.46
N LYS A 230 14.97 4.92 -8.20
CA LYS A 230 13.91 5.82 -7.73
C LYS A 230 12.51 5.34 -8.08
N THR A 231 12.26 4.05 -8.08
CA THR A 231 10.98 3.44 -8.47
C THR A 231 9.83 3.84 -7.53
N PHE A 232 10.12 4.06 -6.24
CA PHE A 232 9.11 4.44 -5.26
C PHE A 232 8.83 5.94 -5.28
N GLN A 233 7.86 6.35 -6.09
CA GLN A 233 7.43 7.75 -6.21
C GLN A 233 6.08 8.01 -5.53
N ASN A 234 5.19 7.02 -5.49
CA ASN A 234 3.88 7.13 -4.87
C ASN A 234 4.01 7.12 -3.33
N PRO A 235 3.48 8.13 -2.61
CA PRO A 235 3.54 8.19 -1.16
C PRO A 235 2.90 7.00 -0.44
N LEU A 236 1.84 6.40 -0.98
CA LEU A 236 1.22 5.20 -0.41
C LEU A 236 2.15 3.99 -0.49
N MET A 237 2.92 3.86 -1.56
CA MET A 237 3.96 2.84 -1.70
C MET A 237 5.14 3.10 -0.77
N ILE A 238 5.55 4.37 -0.65
CA ILE A 238 6.60 4.78 0.29
C ILE A 238 6.20 4.43 1.72
N SER A 239 4.95 4.66 2.12
CA SER A 239 4.47 4.35 3.47
C SER A 239 4.53 2.86 3.81
N GLN A 240 4.32 1.99 2.83
CA GLN A 240 4.43 0.54 2.99
C GLN A 240 5.88 0.05 2.96
N LEU A 241 6.78 0.79 2.31
CA LEU A 241 8.21 0.52 2.25
C LEU A 241 8.94 0.94 3.53
N LEU A 242 8.57 2.07 4.14
CA LEU A 242 9.26 2.63 5.31
C LEU A 242 9.48 1.64 6.46
N PRO A 243 8.51 0.79 6.85
CA PRO A 243 8.75 -0.22 7.89
C PRO A 243 9.93 -1.13 7.55
N VAL A 244 9.98 -1.65 6.32
CA VAL A 244 11.05 -2.56 5.87
C VAL A 244 12.43 -1.88 5.93
N LEU A 245 12.51 -0.61 5.53
CA LEU A 245 13.75 0.18 5.60
C LEU A 245 14.18 0.49 7.05
N ASN A 246 13.26 0.43 7.99
CA ASN A 246 13.53 0.58 9.43
C ASN A 246 13.68 -0.76 10.16
N GLN A 247 13.79 -1.88 9.43
CA GLN A 247 13.84 -3.24 10.01
C GLN A 247 12.64 -3.52 10.91
N LYS A 248 11.48 -3.04 10.51
CA LYS A 248 10.20 -3.18 11.21
C LYS A 248 9.20 -3.91 10.33
N SER A 249 8.25 -4.55 10.98
CA SER A 249 7.08 -5.14 10.36
C SER A 249 5.81 -4.56 11.00
N TYR A 250 4.69 -4.65 10.34
CA TYR A 250 3.39 -4.30 10.95
C TYR A 250 3.07 -5.17 12.18
N VAL A 251 3.72 -6.32 12.32
CA VAL A 251 3.64 -7.15 13.53
C VAL A 251 4.22 -6.46 14.76
N ASP A 252 5.21 -5.58 14.58
CA ASP A 252 5.83 -4.82 15.67
C ASP A 252 4.90 -3.79 16.34
N LEU A 253 3.74 -3.50 15.72
CA LEU A 253 2.68 -2.66 16.33
C LEU A 253 2.09 -3.26 17.63
N ILE A 254 2.42 -4.50 17.95
CA ILE A 254 2.00 -5.18 19.19
C ILE A 254 2.98 -4.91 20.32
N SER A 255 4.17 -4.39 20.01
CA SER A 255 5.20 -4.07 21.01
C SER A 255 4.65 -3.12 22.09
N PRO A 256 5.03 -3.30 23.35
CA PRO A 256 4.72 -2.36 24.43
C PRO A 256 5.27 -0.95 24.17
N ASP A 257 6.21 -0.80 23.26
CA ASP A 257 6.86 0.47 22.90
C ASP A 257 6.04 1.35 21.93
N CYS A 258 4.72 1.22 21.92
CA CYS A 258 3.84 2.07 21.10
C CYS A 258 4.12 3.58 21.23
N GLN A 259 4.66 4.03 22.34
CA GLN A 259 4.94 5.43 22.65
C GLN A 259 6.44 5.77 22.61
N ALA A 260 7.27 4.91 22.02
CA ALA A 260 8.70 5.16 21.91
C ALA A 260 8.99 6.51 21.22
N PRO A 261 10.00 7.26 21.66
CA PRO A 261 10.38 8.53 21.04
C PRO A 261 10.73 8.36 19.57
N ARG A 262 10.24 9.27 18.72
CA ARG A 262 10.51 9.30 17.29
C ARG A 262 11.04 10.67 16.89
N ALA A 263 11.89 10.74 15.85
CA ALA A 263 12.42 11.99 15.33
C ALA A 263 11.30 12.78 14.61
N LEU A 264 11.17 14.07 14.90
CA LEU A 264 10.25 14.94 14.20
C LEU A 264 10.73 15.19 12.76
N LEU A 265 9.86 14.98 11.80
CA LEU A 265 10.10 15.36 10.42
C LEU A 265 9.96 16.87 10.27
N GLU A 266 10.98 17.49 9.75
CA GLU A 266 10.90 18.89 9.31
C GLU A 266 10.43 18.95 7.86
N PRO A 267 9.57 19.92 7.49
CA PRO A 267 9.23 20.15 6.08
C PRO A 267 10.52 20.41 5.29
N ALA A 268 10.61 19.82 4.09
CA ALA A 268 11.69 20.18 3.19
C ALA A 268 11.69 21.71 2.97
N PRO A 269 12.86 22.37 2.92
CA PRO A 269 12.91 23.81 2.68
C PRO A 269 12.15 24.14 1.41
N GLU A 270 11.20 25.09 1.53
CA GLU A 270 10.41 25.55 0.39
C GLU A 270 11.35 26.12 -0.65
N THR A 271 11.33 25.55 -1.84
CA THR A 271 12.03 26.14 -2.99
C THR A 271 11.36 27.49 -3.26
N PRO A 272 12.11 28.59 -3.43
CA PRO A 272 11.51 29.89 -3.68
C PRO A 272 10.56 29.83 -4.89
N PRO A 273 9.46 30.60 -4.88
CA PRO A 273 8.44 30.52 -5.90
C PRO A 273 9.06 30.78 -7.28
N GLN A 274 9.09 29.74 -8.09
CA GLN A 274 9.42 29.83 -9.50
C GLN A 274 8.26 30.52 -10.24
N ALA A 275 8.65 31.26 -11.28
CA ALA A 275 7.85 32.02 -12.23
C ALA A 275 6.39 31.55 -12.38
N GLN A 276 5.50 32.53 -12.52
CA GLN A 276 4.04 32.42 -12.69
C GLN A 276 3.63 31.12 -13.40
N VAL A 277 3.08 30.18 -12.62
CA VAL A 277 2.46 28.97 -13.15
C VAL A 277 1.20 29.43 -13.90
N PRO A 278 0.96 28.98 -15.13
CA PRO A 278 -0.28 29.30 -15.85
C PRO A 278 -1.48 28.89 -15.00
N GLU A 279 -2.51 29.70 -14.99
CA GLU A 279 -3.73 29.47 -14.17
C GLU A 279 -4.43 28.18 -14.57
N PHE A 280 -4.37 27.82 -15.88
CA PHE A 280 -4.87 26.58 -16.46
C PHE A 280 -3.78 25.91 -17.30
N ILE A 281 -3.87 24.59 -17.37
CA ILE A 281 -3.01 23.73 -18.20
C ILE A 281 -3.88 22.90 -19.15
N ASP A 282 -3.37 22.61 -20.33
CA ASP A 282 -4.01 21.74 -21.32
C ASP A 282 -3.33 20.37 -21.33
N VAL A 283 -4.09 19.31 -21.02
CA VAL A 283 -3.62 17.94 -21.01
C VAL A 283 -4.30 17.14 -22.11
N VAL A 284 -3.52 16.49 -22.96
CA VAL A 284 -4.07 15.64 -24.03
C VAL A 284 -4.26 14.22 -23.50
N LEU A 285 -5.53 13.78 -23.43
CA LEU A 285 -5.88 12.40 -23.12
C LEU A 285 -5.98 11.58 -24.40
N LYS A 286 -5.24 10.47 -24.45
CA LYS A 286 -5.26 9.49 -25.53
C LYS A 286 -5.64 8.12 -24.96
N VAL A 287 -6.52 7.38 -25.66
CA VAL A 287 -6.87 6.01 -25.28
C VAL A 287 -6.55 5.08 -26.42
N SER A 288 -5.72 4.08 -26.15
CA SER A 288 -5.31 3.05 -27.10
C SER A 288 -5.96 1.70 -26.80
N GLY A 289 -6.14 0.87 -27.83
CA GLY A 289 -6.76 -0.46 -27.67
C GLY A 289 -8.29 -0.44 -27.62
N VAL A 290 -8.90 0.69 -27.96
CA VAL A 290 -10.34 0.86 -28.17
C VAL A 290 -10.62 1.35 -29.58
N SER A 291 -11.78 1.00 -30.12
CA SER A 291 -12.22 1.48 -31.44
C SER A 291 -13.59 2.16 -31.31
N PRO A 292 -13.75 3.40 -31.78
CA PRO A 292 -12.74 4.28 -32.38
C PRO A 292 -11.69 4.75 -31.35
N SER A 293 -10.51 5.16 -31.85
CA SER A 293 -9.47 5.75 -30.99
C SER A 293 -9.96 7.08 -30.41
N TYR A 294 -9.60 7.35 -29.17
CA TYR A 294 -9.98 8.57 -28.46
C TYR A 294 -8.75 9.46 -28.26
N THR A 295 -8.87 10.72 -28.62
CA THR A 295 -7.89 11.76 -28.28
C THR A 295 -8.64 13.06 -28.03
N HIS A 296 -8.40 13.69 -26.90
CA HIS A 296 -9.08 14.91 -26.50
C HIS A 296 -8.19 15.77 -25.59
N SER A 297 -8.19 17.08 -25.80
CA SER A 297 -7.51 18.02 -24.93
C SER A 297 -8.45 18.46 -23.80
N VAL A 298 -7.96 18.45 -22.59
CA VAL A 298 -8.71 18.79 -21.37
C VAL A 298 -8.00 19.92 -20.67
N SER A 299 -8.69 21.04 -20.48
CA SER A 299 -8.18 22.20 -19.75
C SER A 299 -8.57 22.10 -18.28
N VAL A 300 -7.60 22.18 -17.39
CA VAL A 300 -7.78 22.09 -15.93
C VAL A 300 -6.92 23.12 -15.22
N PRO A 301 -7.27 23.53 -13.97
CA PRO A 301 -6.41 24.38 -13.18
C PRO A 301 -5.02 23.77 -12.99
N ALA A 302 -3.98 24.60 -13.02
CA ALA A 302 -2.61 24.14 -12.80
C ALA A 302 -2.47 23.45 -11.42
N GLY A 303 -1.78 22.32 -11.39
CA GLY A 303 -1.64 21.49 -10.18
C GLY A 303 -2.77 20.48 -9.94
N SER A 304 -3.80 20.42 -10.82
CA SER A 304 -4.83 19.37 -10.80
C SER A 304 -4.20 17.98 -10.93
N SER A 305 -4.81 16.98 -10.29
CA SER A 305 -4.40 15.59 -10.44
C SER A 305 -4.84 15.02 -11.79
N LEU A 306 -4.22 13.93 -12.23
CA LEU A 306 -4.69 13.21 -13.39
C LEU A 306 -6.13 12.70 -13.20
N GLU A 307 -6.51 12.33 -11.98
CA GLU A 307 -7.89 11.97 -11.68
C GLU A 307 -8.85 13.13 -11.92
N ASP A 308 -8.47 14.37 -11.58
CA ASP A 308 -9.26 15.57 -11.85
C ASP A 308 -9.36 15.83 -13.36
N VAL A 309 -8.29 15.59 -14.13
CA VAL A 309 -8.31 15.65 -15.61
C VAL A 309 -9.31 14.65 -16.18
N LEU A 310 -9.30 13.39 -15.68
CA LEU A 310 -10.23 12.35 -16.11
C LEU A 310 -11.69 12.69 -15.75
N LYS A 311 -11.94 13.26 -14.56
CA LYS A 311 -13.26 13.73 -14.12
C LYS A 311 -13.75 14.88 -15.01
N ASN A 312 -12.89 15.87 -15.28
CA ASN A 312 -13.23 16.98 -16.18
C ASN A 312 -13.55 16.49 -17.59
N ALA A 313 -12.77 15.55 -18.13
CA ALA A 313 -13.04 14.92 -19.42
C ALA A 313 -14.38 14.17 -19.45
N GLN A 314 -14.80 13.60 -18.33
CA GLN A 314 -16.09 12.92 -18.18
C GLN A 314 -17.26 13.89 -18.10
N GLU A 315 -17.10 15.01 -17.41
CA GLU A 315 -18.13 16.04 -17.24
C GLU A 315 -18.39 16.82 -18.52
N HIS A 316 -17.33 17.19 -19.23
CA HIS A 316 -17.41 18.08 -20.39
C HIS A 316 -17.26 17.37 -21.73
N GLY A 317 -17.00 16.05 -21.76
CA GLY A 317 -16.76 15.27 -22.95
C GLY A 317 -17.54 13.97 -23.02
N ARG A 318 -17.21 13.16 -24.04
CA ARG A 318 -17.73 11.79 -24.19
C ARG A 318 -16.86 10.74 -23.49
N PHE A 319 -15.95 11.17 -22.64
CA PHE A 319 -15.08 10.29 -21.89
C PHE A 319 -15.84 9.63 -20.73
N ARG A 320 -15.58 8.36 -20.49
CA ARG A 320 -16.13 7.63 -19.32
C ARG A 320 -15.09 6.72 -18.76
N PHE A 321 -14.93 6.73 -17.43
CA PHE A 321 -14.03 5.83 -16.74
C PHE A 321 -14.64 5.34 -15.42
N ARG A 322 -14.09 4.25 -14.89
CA ARG A 322 -14.38 3.76 -13.56
C ARG A 322 -13.07 3.37 -12.87
N THR A 323 -13.03 3.62 -11.59
CA THR A 323 -11.91 3.26 -10.73
C THR A 323 -12.34 2.29 -9.64
N GLN A 324 -11.38 1.63 -9.06
CA GLN A 324 -11.52 0.85 -7.85
C GLN A 324 -10.42 1.25 -6.89
N ALA A 325 -10.76 1.39 -5.60
CA ALA A 325 -9.79 1.69 -4.57
C ALA A 325 -8.85 0.49 -4.34
N SER A 326 -7.55 0.78 -4.20
CA SER A 326 -6.52 -0.19 -3.82
C SER A 326 -5.65 0.34 -2.69
N LEU A 327 -4.70 -0.48 -2.21
CA LEU A 327 -3.71 -0.06 -1.22
C LEU A 327 -2.81 1.08 -1.71
N SER A 328 -2.72 1.22 -3.04
CA SER A 328 -1.85 2.19 -3.73
C SER A 328 -2.62 3.37 -4.30
N GLY A 329 -3.87 3.55 -3.90
CA GLY A 329 -4.78 4.55 -4.43
C GLY A 329 -5.73 3.98 -5.49
N PRO A 330 -6.55 4.85 -6.12
CA PRO A 330 -7.50 4.42 -7.15
C PRO A 330 -6.78 3.96 -8.43
N PHE A 331 -7.23 2.84 -9.00
CA PHE A 331 -6.78 2.35 -10.30
C PHE A 331 -7.94 2.19 -11.27
N LEU A 332 -7.66 2.31 -12.56
CA LEU A 332 -8.66 2.26 -13.63
C LEU A 332 -9.14 0.81 -13.86
N THR A 333 -10.44 0.59 -13.75
CA THR A 333 -11.08 -0.70 -14.06
C THR A 333 -11.81 -0.70 -15.40
N SER A 334 -12.22 0.49 -15.87
CA SER A 334 -12.90 0.64 -17.16
C SER A 334 -12.60 2.01 -17.76
N VAL A 335 -12.35 2.06 -19.07
CA VAL A 335 -12.18 3.29 -19.84
C VAL A 335 -13.01 3.19 -21.11
N LEU A 336 -13.78 4.24 -21.45
CA LEU A 336 -14.69 4.29 -22.59
C LEU A 336 -15.64 3.08 -22.68
N GLY A 337 -16.06 2.56 -21.52
CA GLY A 337 -16.96 1.41 -21.43
C GLY A 337 -16.27 0.05 -21.53
N LYS A 338 -15.00 -0.01 -21.95
CA LYS A 338 -14.22 -1.26 -21.98
C LYS A 338 -13.67 -1.56 -20.60
N LYS A 339 -14.06 -2.68 -20.01
CA LYS A 339 -13.52 -3.19 -18.73
C LYS A 339 -12.25 -3.98 -19.00
N ALA A 340 -11.29 -3.87 -18.09
CA ALA A 340 -10.14 -4.77 -18.03
C ALA A 340 -10.60 -6.17 -17.66
N GLY A 341 -10.09 -7.18 -18.36
CA GLY A 341 -10.32 -8.61 -18.08
C GLY A 341 -9.50 -9.13 -16.89
N GLU A 342 -9.60 -10.43 -16.60
CA GLU A 342 -8.89 -11.06 -15.45
C GLU A 342 -7.35 -10.98 -15.58
N ARG A 343 -6.84 -10.87 -16.81
CA ARG A 343 -5.40 -10.77 -17.11
C ARG A 343 -5.04 -9.48 -17.84
N GLU A 344 -5.87 -8.45 -17.66
CA GLU A 344 -5.70 -7.15 -18.31
C GLU A 344 -5.75 -6.04 -17.27
N PHE A 345 -5.07 -4.95 -17.54
CA PHE A 345 -5.17 -3.72 -16.74
C PHE A 345 -5.00 -2.49 -17.61
N TRP A 346 -5.53 -1.37 -17.15
CA TRP A 346 -5.35 -0.08 -17.79
C TRP A 346 -4.04 0.55 -17.30
N GLN A 347 -3.04 0.52 -18.18
CA GLN A 347 -1.77 1.18 -17.94
C GLN A 347 -1.89 2.66 -18.29
N VAL A 348 -1.30 3.50 -17.44
CA VAL A 348 -1.22 4.95 -17.66
C VAL A 348 0.20 5.31 -18.04
N LEU A 349 0.34 5.99 -19.17
CA LEU A 349 1.64 6.32 -19.77
C LEU A 349 1.73 7.83 -20.01
N GLN A 350 2.88 8.39 -19.78
CA GLN A 350 3.30 9.64 -20.43
C GLN A 350 3.77 9.28 -21.83
N ALA A 351 3.14 9.88 -22.83
CA ALA A 351 3.50 9.57 -24.21
C ALA A 351 4.98 9.91 -24.52
N PRO A 352 5.68 9.12 -25.36
CA PRO A 352 5.10 8.04 -26.16
C PRO A 352 4.91 6.71 -25.42
N ASP A 353 5.75 6.33 -24.45
CA ASP A 353 5.74 4.98 -23.85
C ASP A 353 6.29 4.93 -22.42
N THR A 354 6.30 6.02 -21.68
CA THR A 354 6.83 6.06 -20.31
C THR A 354 5.75 5.75 -19.29
N PRO A 355 5.73 4.58 -18.63
CA PRO A 355 4.76 4.27 -17.59
C PRO A 355 4.82 5.25 -16.42
N LEU A 356 3.68 5.74 -15.98
CA LEU A 356 3.61 6.59 -14.80
C LEU A 356 3.87 5.75 -13.55
N GLN A 357 4.77 6.25 -12.71
CA GLN A 357 5.14 5.63 -11.43
C GLN A 357 4.23 6.07 -10.27
N GLN A 358 3.38 7.05 -10.51
CA GLN A 358 2.42 7.57 -9.53
C GLN A 358 1.01 7.15 -9.93
N GLY A 359 0.12 6.99 -8.91
CA GLY A 359 -1.30 6.77 -9.15
C GLY A 359 -1.97 8.00 -9.76
N ILE A 360 -3.14 7.79 -10.39
CA ILE A 360 -3.90 8.88 -11.05
C ILE A 360 -4.29 10.00 -10.08
N ALA A 361 -4.49 9.71 -8.81
CA ALA A 361 -4.79 10.71 -7.78
C ALA A 361 -3.58 11.58 -7.41
N ASP A 362 -2.36 11.11 -7.67
CA ASP A 362 -1.12 11.74 -7.21
C ASP A 362 -0.34 12.42 -8.32
N TYR A 363 -0.45 11.89 -9.53
CA TYR A 363 0.22 12.45 -10.68
C TYR A 363 -0.36 13.82 -11.03
N ARG A 364 0.54 14.79 -11.24
CA ARG A 364 0.21 16.16 -11.63
C ARG A 364 0.75 16.39 -13.04
N PRO A 365 -0.10 16.35 -14.09
CA PRO A 365 0.32 16.60 -15.43
C PRO A 365 0.84 18.04 -15.61
N LYS A 366 1.73 18.21 -16.59
CA LYS A 366 2.23 19.51 -17.00
C LYS A 366 1.43 20.03 -18.20
N ASP A 367 1.53 21.34 -18.44
CA ASP A 367 0.93 21.94 -19.60
C ASP A 367 1.44 21.31 -20.92
N GLY A 368 0.53 21.01 -21.84
CA GLY A 368 0.82 20.37 -23.12
C GLY A 368 1.17 18.88 -23.03
N GLU A 369 1.09 18.26 -21.85
CA GLU A 369 1.45 16.86 -21.68
C GLU A 369 0.40 15.91 -22.28
N THR A 370 0.86 14.84 -22.92
CA THR A 370 0.00 13.79 -23.45
C THR A 370 0.03 12.58 -22.55
N ILE A 371 -1.14 12.22 -22.00
CA ILE A 371 -1.35 11.02 -21.19
C ILE A 371 -2.09 9.98 -22.00
N GLU A 372 -1.50 8.80 -22.13
CA GLU A 372 -2.09 7.67 -22.83
C GLU A 372 -2.59 6.62 -21.84
N LEU A 373 -3.86 6.22 -22.00
CA LEU A 373 -4.46 5.09 -21.30
C LEU A 373 -4.47 3.90 -22.26
N ARG A 374 -3.75 2.85 -21.90
CA ARG A 374 -3.56 1.66 -22.74
C ARG A 374 -4.00 0.40 -22.01
N LEU A 375 -4.86 -0.40 -22.64
CA LEU A 375 -5.21 -1.71 -22.11
C LEU A 375 -4.09 -2.70 -22.45
N VAL A 376 -3.49 -3.30 -21.43
CA VAL A 376 -2.37 -4.24 -21.57
C VAL A 376 -2.67 -5.53 -20.84
N SER A 377 -2.07 -6.63 -21.31
CA SER A 377 -2.12 -7.95 -20.67
C SER A 377 -0.83 -8.21 -19.90
N TRP A 378 -0.89 -9.01 -18.83
CA TRP A 378 0.25 -9.46 -18.02
C TRP A 378 0.49 -10.97 -18.14
#